data_0f61cfb3f8183ba1679739d462c76f0d
#
_entry.id   0f61cfb3f8183ba1679739d462c76f0d
#
_cell.length_a   1.000
_cell.length_b   1.000
_cell.length_c   1.000
_cell.angle_alpha   90.00
_cell.angle_beta   90.00
_cell.angle_gamma   90.00
#
_symmetry.space_group_name_H-M   'P 1'
#
loop_
_entity.id
_entity.type
_entity.pdbx_description
1 polymer ?
#
loop_
_entity_poly.entity_id
_entity_poly.type
_entity_poly.pdbx_seq_one_letter_code
_entity_poly.pdbx_strand_id
1 'polypeptide(L)'
;HLSTFYQQFRMNHSHLSGVLRAAAGRRGYTVYTGSDDRMPQTVAAYPAAWLSPMKLLSSDGRSHGTAVYEASVRLMRHGHRLTPDAEQAARCRMEEQLIDLFTELSGDERVIAVERLTVRPDTLSRPDGCVAMTAVARIVTHF
;
A
#
# COMPACT_ATOMS: atom_id res chain seq x y z
N HIS A 1 -26.49 -4.89 -15.13
CA HIS A 1 -26.46 -6.32 -14.80
C HIS A 1 -25.44 -6.62 -13.72
N LEU A 2 -25.73 -7.63 -12.92
CA LEU A 2 -24.87 -8.02 -11.79
C LEU A 2 -23.46 -8.40 -12.26
N SER A 3 -23.32 -9.11 -13.38
CA SER A 3 -22.02 -9.52 -13.89
C SER A 3 -21.13 -8.32 -14.26
N THR A 4 -21.70 -7.29 -14.88
CA THR A 4 -20.97 -6.06 -15.24
C THR A 4 -20.56 -5.30 -13.98
N PHE A 5 -21.44 -5.22 -12.99
CA PHE A 5 -21.16 -4.59 -11.71
C PHE A 5 -19.98 -5.28 -11.02
N TYR A 6 -20.00 -6.60 -10.90
CA TYR A 6 -18.90 -7.35 -10.30
C TYR A 6 -17.60 -7.19 -11.07
N GLN A 7 -17.64 -7.18 -12.39
CA GLN A 7 -16.44 -6.99 -13.19
C GLN A 7 -15.80 -5.63 -12.95
N GLN A 8 -16.59 -4.57 -12.84
CA GLN A 8 -16.08 -3.23 -12.55
C GLN A 8 -15.41 -3.16 -11.18
N PHE A 9 -15.97 -3.77 -10.15
CA PHE A 9 -15.36 -3.84 -8.84
C PHE A 9 -14.03 -4.58 -8.89
N ARG A 10 -13.98 -5.72 -9.53
CA ARG A 10 -12.75 -6.50 -9.66
C ARG A 10 -11.69 -5.73 -10.44
N MET A 11 -12.08 -5.04 -11.49
CA MET A 11 -11.17 -4.23 -12.29
C MET A 11 -10.60 -3.07 -11.47
N ASN A 12 -11.41 -2.40 -10.65
CA ASN A 12 -10.92 -1.32 -9.79
C ASN A 12 -9.92 -1.83 -8.76
N HIS A 13 -10.23 -2.92 -8.09
CA HIS A 13 -9.33 -3.53 -7.11
C HIS A 13 -7.98 -3.89 -7.75
N SER A 14 -7.99 -4.61 -8.86
CA SER A 14 -6.79 -5.01 -9.57
C SER A 14 -6.03 -3.81 -10.13
N HIS A 15 -6.75 -2.83 -10.67
CA HIS A 15 -6.14 -1.62 -11.21
C HIS A 15 -5.39 -0.83 -10.14
N LEU A 16 -6.04 -0.57 -9.00
CA LEU A 16 -5.44 0.19 -7.91
C LEU A 16 -4.22 -0.55 -7.32
N SER A 17 -4.34 -1.85 -7.13
CA SER A 17 -3.22 -2.67 -6.67
C SER A 17 -2.06 -2.61 -7.66
N GLY A 18 -2.35 -2.63 -8.95
CA GLY A 18 -1.35 -2.51 -10.02
C GLY A 18 -0.65 -1.15 -10.02
N VAL A 19 -1.38 -0.07 -9.77
CA VAL A 19 -0.80 1.28 -9.67
C VAL A 19 0.19 1.36 -8.51
N LEU A 20 -0.21 0.87 -7.33
CA LEU A 20 0.67 0.85 -6.15
C LEU A 20 1.88 -0.04 -6.36
N ARG A 21 1.70 -1.21 -6.96
CA ARG A 21 2.79 -2.14 -7.27
C ARG A 21 3.81 -1.51 -8.19
N ALA A 22 3.36 -0.89 -9.29
CA ALA A 22 4.24 -0.25 -10.24
C ALA A 22 4.98 0.94 -9.61
N ALA A 23 4.29 1.74 -8.81
CA ALA A 23 4.88 2.90 -8.13
C ALA A 23 5.97 2.48 -7.14
N ALA A 24 5.74 1.44 -6.35
CA ALA A 24 6.75 0.92 -5.42
C ALA A 24 7.94 0.32 -6.18
N GLY A 25 7.68 -0.42 -7.26
CA GLY A 25 8.71 -0.99 -8.10
C GLY A 25 9.63 0.07 -8.71
N ARG A 26 9.07 1.18 -9.19
CA ARG A 26 9.86 2.29 -9.74
C ARG A 26 10.77 2.96 -8.70
N ARG A 27 10.43 2.83 -7.43
CA ARG A 27 11.22 3.37 -6.31
C ARG A 27 12.25 2.36 -5.78
N GLY A 28 12.42 1.24 -6.47
CA GLY A 28 13.44 0.25 -6.16
C GLY A 28 13.04 -0.81 -5.15
N TYR A 29 11.76 -0.88 -4.78
CA TYR A 29 11.27 -1.91 -3.87
C TYR A 29 10.90 -3.19 -4.61
N THR A 30 11.26 -4.33 -4.02
CA THR A 30 10.71 -5.64 -4.45
C THR A 30 9.32 -5.76 -3.84
N VAL A 31 8.31 -5.94 -4.69
CA VAL A 31 6.91 -5.88 -4.26
C VAL A 31 6.38 -7.28 -3.99
N TYR A 32 5.79 -7.44 -2.82
CA TYR A 32 5.10 -8.66 -2.41
C TYR A 32 3.66 -8.32 -2.08
N THR A 33 2.76 -9.28 -2.27
CA THR A 33 1.35 -9.13 -1.94
C THR A 33 0.86 -10.34 -1.15
N GLY A 34 -0.11 -10.13 -0.28
CA GLY A 34 -0.72 -11.19 0.49
C GLY A 34 -1.23 -10.72 1.83
N SER A 35 -1.83 -11.65 2.58
CA SER A 35 -2.25 -11.39 3.95
C SER A 35 -1.04 -11.20 4.87
N ASP A 36 -1.18 -10.37 5.90
CA ASP A 36 -0.05 -9.95 6.73
C ASP A 36 0.60 -11.12 7.49
N ASP A 37 -0.15 -12.15 7.82
CA ASP A 37 0.36 -13.34 8.50
C ASP A 37 1.34 -14.15 7.64
N ARG A 38 1.30 -13.98 6.32
CA ARG A 38 2.22 -14.67 5.39
C ARG A 38 3.50 -13.89 5.13
N MET A 39 3.57 -12.65 5.56
CA MET A 39 4.71 -11.78 5.28
C MET A 39 6.06 -12.36 5.73
N PRO A 40 6.19 -12.93 6.95
CA PRO A 40 7.50 -13.41 7.41
C PRO A 40 8.10 -14.53 6.57
N GLN A 41 7.26 -15.36 5.95
CA GLN A 41 7.72 -16.46 5.12
C GLN A 41 7.95 -16.06 3.66
N THR A 42 7.31 -14.98 3.22
CA THR A 42 7.29 -14.59 1.80
C THR A 42 8.38 -13.60 1.44
N VAL A 43 8.65 -12.64 2.33
CA VAL A 43 9.64 -11.58 2.05
C VAL A 43 11.04 -12.15 2.11
N ALA A 44 11.72 -12.18 0.97
CA ALA A 44 13.05 -12.77 0.83
C ALA A 44 14.15 -11.74 0.57
N ALA A 45 13.80 -10.54 0.11
CA ALA A 45 14.79 -9.52 -0.29
C ALA A 45 14.35 -8.13 0.16
N TYR A 46 15.33 -7.30 0.51
CA TYR A 46 15.14 -5.89 0.86
C TYR A 46 15.83 -5.00 -0.17
N PRO A 47 15.35 -3.79 -0.41
CA PRO A 47 14.17 -3.20 0.20
C PRO A 47 12.90 -3.84 -0.34
N ALA A 48 11.91 -4.03 0.52
CA ALA A 48 10.68 -4.70 0.18
C ALA A 48 9.46 -3.81 0.44
N ALA A 49 8.45 -3.96 -0.41
CA ALA A 49 7.15 -3.35 -0.21
C ALA A 49 6.11 -4.48 -0.07
N TRP A 50 5.34 -4.44 0.99
CA TRP A 50 4.28 -5.40 1.24
C TRP A 50 2.94 -4.71 1.03
N LEU A 51 2.18 -5.20 0.06
CA LEU A 51 0.83 -4.71 -0.23
C LEU A 51 -0.17 -5.68 0.37
N SER A 52 -0.87 -5.26 1.41
CA SER A 52 -1.97 -6.04 1.96
C SER A 52 -3.15 -6.01 0.97
N PRO A 53 -3.98 -7.06 0.94
CA PRO A 53 -5.18 -7.03 0.09
C PRO A 53 -6.04 -5.83 0.45
N MET A 54 -6.48 -5.09 -0.58
CA MET A 54 -7.39 -3.97 -0.36
C MET A 54 -8.73 -4.47 0.16
N LYS A 55 -9.30 -3.74 1.11
CA LYS A 55 -10.61 -4.06 1.68
C LYS A 55 -11.64 -3.12 1.10
N LEU A 56 -12.71 -3.67 0.54
CA LEU A 56 -13.86 -2.86 0.16
C LEU A 56 -14.63 -2.50 1.43
N LEU A 57 -14.68 -1.21 1.74
CA LEU A 57 -15.37 -0.72 2.94
C LEU A 57 -16.82 -0.41 2.67
N SER A 58 -17.12 0.19 1.52
CA SER A 58 -18.48 0.56 1.16
C SER A 58 -18.59 0.76 -0.36
N SER A 59 -19.79 0.66 -0.87
CA SER A 59 -20.08 1.02 -2.25
C SER A 59 -21.51 1.57 -2.35
N ASP A 60 -21.67 2.59 -3.21
CA ASP A 60 -22.93 3.24 -3.48
C ASP A 60 -23.13 3.39 -4.98
N GLY A 61 -24.33 3.12 -5.44
CA GLY A 61 -24.69 3.22 -6.85
C GLY A 61 -25.10 1.88 -7.46
N ARG A 62 -25.36 1.90 -8.75
CA ARG A 62 -25.75 0.71 -9.52
C ARG A 62 -24.81 0.50 -10.68
N SER A 63 -25.09 1.09 -11.84
CA SER A 63 -24.21 1.05 -13.01
C SER A 63 -23.10 2.08 -12.92
N HIS A 64 -23.34 3.17 -12.21
CA HIS A 64 -22.34 4.20 -11.87
C HIS A 64 -22.44 4.49 -10.39
N GLY A 65 -21.30 4.65 -9.77
CA GLY A 65 -21.31 4.91 -8.35
C GLY A 65 -19.90 5.10 -7.78
N THR A 66 -19.84 4.99 -6.47
CA THR A 66 -18.59 5.12 -5.72
C THR A 66 -18.30 3.87 -4.92
N ALA A 67 -17.02 3.60 -4.72
CA ALA A 67 -16.56 2.53 -3.85
C ALA A 67 -15.37 3.04 -3.03
N VAL A 68 -15.34 2.69 -1.76
CA VAL A 68 -14.27 3.07 -0.86
C VAL A 68 -13.50 1.83 -0.45
N TYR A 69 -12.19 1.86 -0.67
CA TYR A 69 -11.27 0.80 -0.29
C TYR A 69 -10.35 1.27 0.83
N GLU A 70 -9.93 0.34 1.67
CA GLU A 70 -8.80 0.56 2.57
C GLU A 70 -7.56 -0.09 1.96
N ALA A 71 -6.52 0.70 1.76
CA ALA A 71 -5.24 0.24 1.23
C ALA A 71 -4.17 0.35 2.31
N SER A 72 -3.33 -0.67 2.42
CA SER A 72 -2.22 -0.71 3.36
C SER A 72 -0.94 -1.11 2.64
N VAL A 73 0.11 -0.31 2.83
CA VAL A 73 1.42 -0.57 2.25
C VAL A 73 2.46 -0.48 3.36
N ARG A 74 3.31 -1.50 3.46
CA ARG A 74 4.44 -1.53 4.38
C ARG A 74 5.72 -1.51 3.58
N LEU A 75 6.60 -0.55 3.87
CA LEU A 75 7.95 -0.52 3.30
C LEU A 75 8.93 -1.05 4.34
N MET A 76 9.90 -1.85 3.91
CA MET A 76 10.89 -2.49 4.77
C MET A 76 12.28 -2.36 4.16
N ARG A 77 13.26 -2.04 5.00
CA ARG A 77 14.68 -2.00 4.63
C ARG A 77 15.51 -2.72 5.68
N HIS A 78 16.73 -3.11 5.31
CA HIS A 78 17.67 -3.63 6.29
C HIS A 78 17.91 -2.60 7.40
N GLY A 79 17.76 -3.05 8.65
CA GLY A 79 18.03 -2.23 9.83
C GLY A 79 19.22 -2.71 10.64
N HIS A 80 19.83 -3.79 10.23
CA HIS A 80 20.95 -4.39 10.98
C HIS A 80 22.14 -3.44 11.06
N ARG A 81 22.64 -3.21 12.26
CA ARG A 81 23.79 -2.34 12.55
C ARG A 81 23.59 -0.86 12.21
N LEU A 82 22.36 -0.40 12.03
CA LEU A 82 22.11 1.03 11.87
C LEU A 82 22.28 1.74 13.23
N THR A 83 22.90 2.92 13.18
CA THR A 83 22.87 3.83 14.33
C THR A 83 21.46 4.38 14.52
N PRO A 84 21.11 4.90 15.72
CA PRO A 84 19.81 5.54 15.91
C PRO A 84 19.51 6.66 14.90
N ASP A 85 20.52 7.46 14.56
CA ASP A 85 20.37 8.55 13.58
C ASP A 85 20.13 8.00 12.17
N ALA A 86 20.85 6.96 11.77
CA ALA A 86 20.66 6.33 10.46
C ALA A 86 19.31 5.65 10.37
N GLU A 87 18.83 5.03 11.44
CA GLU A 87 17.52 4.43 11.51
C GLU A 87 16.41 5.47 11.35
N GLN A 88 16.56 6.61 12.05
CA GLN A 88 15.61 7.71 11.94
C GLN A 88 15.57 8.29 10.51
N ALA A 89 16.73 8.47 9.89
CA ALA A 89 16.84 8.93 8.52
C ALA A 89 16.15 7.96 7.53
N ALA A 90 16.31 6.66 7.76
CA ALA A 90 15.66 5.64 6.94
C ALA A 90 14.13 5.70 7.09
N ARG A 91 13.62 5.88 8.31
CA ARG A 91 12.18 6.03 8.57
C ARG A 91 11.62 7.28 7.89
N CYS A 92 12.31 8.40 7.99
CA CYS A 92 11.88 9.65 7.33
C CYS A 92 11.80 9.48 5.82
N ARG A 93 12.78 8.81 5.22
CA ARG A 93 12.77 8.54 3.78
C ARG A 93 11.61 7.64 3.38
N MET A 94 11.35 6.57 4.13
CA MET A 94 10.23 5.67 3.85
C MET A 94 8.89 6.37 4.02
N GLU A 95 8.76 7.25 5.01
CA GLU A 95 7.56 8.07 5.18
C GLU A 95 7.30 8.92 3.94
N GLU A 96 8.31 9.63 3.45
CA GLU A 96 8.19 10.43 2.24
C GLU A 96 7.80 9.58 1.04
N GLN A 97 8.40 8.42 0.88
CA GLN A 97 8.09 7.51 -0.22
C GLN A 97 6.67 6.95 -0.14
N LEU A 98 6.18 6.66 1.06
CA LEU A 98 4.79 6.23 1.25
C LEU A 98 3.81 7.33 0.88
N ILE A 99 4.09 8.57 1.29
CA ILE A 99 3.28 9.72 0.90
C ILE A 99 3.28 9.87 -0.63
N ASP A 100 4.44 9.74 -1.25
CA ASP A 100 4.57 9.83 -2.71
C ASP A 100 3.79 8.73 -3.43
N LEU A 101 3.78 7.50 -2.90
CA LEU A 101 3.00 6.40 -3.46
C LEU A 101 1.51 6.72 -3.50
N PHE A 102 0.97 7.21 -2.39
CA PHE A 102 -0.44 7.55 -2.31
C PHE A 102 -0.79 8.84 -3.06
N THR A 103 0.14 9.77 -3.17
CA THR A 103 -0.01 10.95 -4.03
C THR A 103 -0.11 10.54 -5.49
N GLU A 104 0.73 9.62 -5.94
CA GLU A 104 0.66 9.09 -7.29
C GLU A 104 -0.66 8.36 -7.53
N LEU A 105 -1.10 7.54 -6.57
CA LEU A 105 -2.39 6.88 -6.65
C LEU A 105 -3.54 7.88 -6.77
N SER A 106 -3.48 8.99 -6.04
CA SER A 106 -4.52 10.03 -6.07
C SER A 106 -4.67 10.68 -7.45
N GLY A 107 -3.65 10.60 -8.29
CA GLY A 107 -3.68 11.11 -9.66
C GLY A 107 -4.30 10.14 -10.67
N ASP A 108 -4.65 8.93 -10.27
CA ASP A 108 -5.28 7.97 -11.16
C ASP A 108 -6.72 8.40 -11.49
N GLU A 109 -7.12 8.19 -12.74
CA GLU A 109 -8.44 8.64 -13.21
C GLU A 109 -9.62 7.98 -12.48
N ARG A 110 -9.42 6.82 -11.89
CA ARG A 110 -10.47 6.11 -11.14
C ARG A 110 -10.58 6.56 -9.71
N VAL A 111 -9.61 7.32 -9.22
CA VAL A 111 -9.57 7.77 -7.84
C VAL A 111 -10.16 9.18 -7.73
N ILE A 112 -11.17 9.31 -6.86
CA ILE A 112 -11.76 10.60 -6.52
C ILE A 112 -10.91 11.29 -5.47
N ALA A 113 -10.52 10.55 -4.42
CA ALA A 113 -9.75 11.10 -3.31
C ALA A 113 -9.01 10.00 -2.57
N VAL A 114 -7.87 10.35 -1.99
CA VAL A 114 -7.18 9.56 -0.98
C VAL A 114 -7.40 10.27 0.35
N GLU A 115 -8.03 9.58 1.30
CA GLU A 115 -8.43 10.17 2.56
C GLU A 115 -7.79 9.43 3.73
N ARG A 116 -7.60 10.16 4.83
CA ARG A 116 -7.16 9.60 6.11
C ARG A 116 -5.85 8.80 5.98
N LEU A 117 -4.93 9.31 5.17
CA LEU A 117 -3.60 8.71 5.09
C LEU A 117 -2.90 8.85 6.43
N THR A 118 -2.54 7.71 7.00
CA THR A 118 -1.70 7.65 8.20
C THR A 118 -0.43 6.89 7.88
N VAL A 119 0.69 7.38 8.36
CA VAL A 119 2.00 6.73 8.19
C VAL A 119 2.62 6.63 9.58
N ARG A 120 3.05 5.42 9.94
CA ARG A 120 3.64 5.19 11.27
C ARG A 120 4.71 4.11 11.22
N PRO A 121 5.65 4.15 12.18
CA PRO A 121 6.60 3.07 12.34
C PRO A 121 5.88 1.74 12.61
N ASP A 122 6.41 0.68 12.03
CA ASP A 122 5.93 -0.66 12.33
C ASP A 122 6.55 -1.11 13.65
N THR A 123 5.70 -1.58 14.56
CA THR A 123 6.12 -2.06 15.88
C THR A 123 6.47 -3.55 15.87
N LEU A 124 6.25 -4.24 14.77
CA LEU A 124 6.59 -5.66 14.66
C LEU A 124 8.12 -5.81 14.66
N SER A 125 8.66 -6.39 15.73
CA SER A 125 10.07 -6.72 15.73
C SER A 125 10.29 -7.94 14.83
N ARG A 126 11.12 -7.78 13.82
CA ARG A 126 11.55 -8.91 12.99
C ARG A 126 12.92 -9.39 13.48
N PRO A 127 13.14 -10.72 13.46
CA PRO A 127 14.44 -11.26 13.89
C PRO A 127 15.63 -10.72 13.07
N ASP A 128 15.39 -10.29 11.83
CA ASP A 128 16.40 -9.75 10.94
C ASP A 128 16.71 -8.26 11.17
N GLY A 129 16.02 -7.61 12.12
CA GLY A 129 16.26 -6.21 12.46
C GLY A 129 15.85 -5.22 11.39
N CYS A 130 14.86 -5.53 10.55
CA CYS A 130 14.44 -4.61 9.52
C CYS A 130 13.79 -3.35 10.08
N VAL A 131 13.96 -2.23 9.38
CA VAL A 131 13.25 -0.98 9.63
C VAL A 131 12.02 -0.95 8.73
N ALA A 132 10.87 -0.69 9.31
CA ALA A 132 9.62 -0.71 8.56
C ALA A 132 8.72 0.47 8.91
N MET A 133 7.99 0.94 7.90
CA MET A 133 6.96 1.96 8.01
C MET A 133 5.71 1.47 7.33
N THR A 134 4.55 1.73 7.91
CA THR A 134 3.26 1.31 7.35
C THR A 134 2.37 2.51 7.10
N ALA A 135 1.81 2.57 5.91
CA ALA A 135 0.80 3.56 5.54
C ALA A 135 -0.54 2.88 5.35
N VAL A 136 -1.59 3.50 5.84
CA VAL A 136 -2.98 3.08 5.62
C VAL A 136 -3.78 4.28 5.15
N ALA A 137 -4.61 4.09 4.14
CA ALA A 137 -5.45 5.16 3.61
C ALA A 137 -6.77 4.61 3.10
N ARG A 138 -7.76 5.49 3.00
CA ARG A 138 -9.03 5.22 2.33
C ARG A 138 -8.97 5.77 0.92
N ILE A 139 -9.31 4.93 -0.05
CA ILE A 139 -9.29 5.28 -1.45
C ILE A 139 -10.73 5.35 -1.95
N VAL A 140 -11.18 6.57 -2.20
CA VAL A 140 -12.52 6.79 -2.76
C VAL A 140 -12.42 6.74 -4.27
N THR A 141 -13.15 5.83 -4.86
CA THR A 141 -13.12 5.57 -6.31
C THR A 141 -14.50 5.69 -6.91
N HIS A 142 -14.54 5.88 -8.22
CA HIS A 142 -15.79 5.75 -8.99
C HIS A 142 -15.71 4.53 -9.89
N PHE A 143 -16.88 4.05 -10.24
CA PHE A 143 -17.00 2.96 -11.23
C PHE A 143 -18.18 3.14 -12.16
#